data_0c62ed41a9dd6432fc5fd6926405df7c
#
_entry.id   0c62ed41a9dd6432fc5fd6926405df7c
#
_cell.length_a   1.000
_cell.length_b   1.000
_cell.length_c   1.000
_cell.angle_alpha   90.00
_cell.angle_beta   90.00
_cell.angle_gamma   90.00
#
_symmetry.space_group_name_H-M   'P 1'
#
loop_
_entity.id
_entity.type
_entity.pdbx_description
1 polymer ?
#
loop_
_entity_poly.entity_id
_entity_poly.type
_entity_poly.pdbx_seq_one_letter_code
_entity_poly.pdbx_strand_id
1 'polypeptide(L)'
;SVHAAQSDVIDTSRTASLTIHKYDMTAAQKGGVDLSQFTATGKQDAKAEEALKKYPIKGVEFSYLRVGDVEQQSEAGKVQMIYELPDALQKILGLADSDAAKTEGSKDYFTSQIINDKLASALEDNTASKDKLEDYMKTNNGTAMDLTDAQGVTKKDKLPLGLYLIVETKVPEDVTYTTNPWFVQLPSTDSEGDDWFYDVVCYPKNETGIPTLDKRVRNNPDQDNVTTAEQSALADFTNARE
;
A
#
# COMPACT_ATOMS: atom_id res chain seq x y z
N SER A 1 -23.96 -0.03 21.26
CA SER A 1 -24.92 0.17 20.23
C SER A 1 -24.77 -0.87 19.14
N VAL A 2 -25.83 -1.07 18.41
CA VAL A 2 -25.88 -2.07 17.35
C VAL A 2 -24.84 -1.81 16.26
N HIS A 3 -24.51 -0.56 16.06
CA HIS A 3 -23.58 -0.21 15.00
C HIS A 3 -22.15 -0.68 15.24
N ALA A 4 -21.71 -0.62 16.48
CA ALA A 4 -20.33 -1.01 16.78
C ALA A 4 -20.09 -2.48 16.49
N ALA A 5 -21.10 -3.32 16.76
CA ALA A 5 -20.94 -4.75 16.53
C ALA A 5 -20.86 -5.08 15.04
N GLN A 6 -21.50 -4.28 14.19
CA GLN A 6 -21.49 -4.54 12.75
C GLN A 6 -20.23 -4.07 12.08
N SER A 7 -19.61 -3.01 12.59
CA SER A 7 -18.42 -2.44 11.97
C SER A 7 -17.20 -3.36 12.10
N ASP A 8 -17.25 -4.30 13.04
CA ASP A 8 -16.16 -5.24 13.24
C ASP A 8 -16.23 -6.46 12.30
N VAL A 9 -17.28 -6.56 11.52
CA VAL A 9 -17.49 -7.75 10.67
C VAL A 9 -17.12 -7.45 9.23
N ILE A 10 -16.27 -8.32 8.69
CA ILE A 10 -15.91 -8.24 7.27
C ILE A 10 -16.93 -9.08 6.48
N ASP A 11 -17.52 -8.46 5.46
CA ASP A 11 -18.44 -9.16 4.59
C ASP A 11 -17.67 -9.87 3.48
N THR A 12 -17.39 -11.14 3.68
CA THR A 12 -16.56 -11.93 2.77
C THR A 12 -17.26 -12.25 1.45
N SER A 13 -18.54 -11.91 1.31
CA SER A 13 -19.26 -12.11 0.05
C SER A 13 -19.06 -10.96 -0.91
N ARG A 14 -18.48 -9.85 -0.46
CA ARG A 14 -18.27 -8.67 -1.29
C ARG A 14 -16.95 -8.76 -2.04
N THR A 15 -16.85 -7.96 -3.08
CA THR A 15 -15.56 -7.64 -3.71
C THR A 15 -15.18 -6.22 -3.34
N ALA A 16 -13.97 -5.84 -3.68
CA ALA A 16 -13.45 -4.52 -3.34
C ALA A 16 -12.96 -3.80 -4.60
N SER A 17 -12.67 -2.53 -4.47
CA SER A 17 -12.06 -1.77 -5.54
C SER A 17 -10.77 -1.10 -5.06
N LEU A 18 -9.87 -0.85 -6.00
CA LEU A 18 -8.63 -0.15 -5.76
C LEU A 18 -8.52 1.00 -6.74
N THR A 19 -8.35 2.20 -6.24
CA THR A 19 -8.12 3.41 -7.04
C THR A 19 -6.75 3.96 -6.68
N ILE A 20 -5.96 4.32 -7.68
CA ILE A 20 -4.63 4.89 -7.45
C ILE A 20 -4.58 6.25 -8.15
N HIS A 21 -4.15 7.27 -7.40
CA HIS A 21 -3.91 8.61 -7.93
C HIS A 21 -2.41 8.83 -8.00
N LYS A 22 -1.88 8.99 -9.20
CA LYS A 22 -0.45 9.25 -9.39
C LYS A 22 -0.24 10.72 -9.65
N TYR A 23 0.53 11.36 -8.75
CA TYR A 23 0.89 12.77 -8.87
C TYR A 23 2.40 12.93 -8.88
N ASP A 24 2.85 14.01 -9.48
CA ASP A 24 4.25 14.42 -9.36
C ASP A 24 4.42 15.17 -8.04
N MET A 25 4.70 14.42 -6.99
CA MET A 25 4.82 14.98 -5.64
C MET A 25 6.02 15.92 -5.51
N THR A 26 7.09 15.67 -6.26
CA THR A 26 8.26 16.54 -6.26
C THR A 26 7.93 17.91 -6.82
N ALA A 27 7.25 17.93 -7.97
CA ALA A 27 6.82 19.19 -8.57
C ALA A 27 5.81 19.91 -7.68
N ALA A 28 4.92 19.16 -7.04
CA ALA A 28 3.94 19.74 -6.12
C ALA A 28 4.61 20.47 -4.97
N GLN A 29 5.59 19.83 -4.36
CA GLN A 29 6.34 20.46 -3.25
C GLN A 29 7.08 21.70 -3.71
N LYS A 30 7.71 21.66 -4.88
CA LYS A 30 8.37 22.83 -5.44
C LYS A 30 7.39 23.94 -5.74
N GLY A 31 6.16 23.58 -6.05
CA GLY A 31 5.09 24.55 -6.31
C GLY A 31 4.40 25.06 -5.04
N GLY A 32 4.88 24.67 -3.88
CA GLY A 32 4.37 25.19 -2.62
C GLY A 32 3.36 24.31 -1.91
N VAL A 33 3.09 23.09 -2.40
CA VAL A 33 2.16 22.20 -1.72
C VAL A 33 2.86 21.57 -0.51
N ASP A 34 2.24 21.68 0.64
CA ASP A 34 2.75 21.07 1.87
C ASP A 34 2.14 19.67 1.99
N LEU A 35 2.92 18.67 1.60
CA LEU A 35 2.45 17.29 1.62
C LEU A 35 2.27 16.73 3.04
N SER A 36 2.88 17.36 4.04
CA SER A 36 2.82 16.88 5.41
C SER A 36 1.42 17.00 6.01
N GLN A 37 0.56 17.82 5.42
CA GLN A 37 -0.81 17.97 5.92
C GLN A 37 -1.75 16.85 5.45
N PHE A 38 -1.29 15.98 4.57
CA PHE A 38 -2.11 14.89 4.07
C PHE A 38 -1.63 13.57 4.65
N THR A 39 -2.55 12.84 5.26
CA THR A 39 -2.27 11.52 5.81
C THR A 39 -3.04 10.49 5.00
N ALA A 40 -2.34 9.50 4.48
CA ALA A 40 -2.98 8.44 3.72
C ALA A 40 -3.75 7.52 4.66
N THR A 41 -5.03 7.36 4.41
CA THR A 41 -5.91 6.55 5.24
C THR A 41 -6.53 5.39 4.47
N GLY A 42 -6.27 5.30 3.17
CA GLY A 42 -6.93 4.34 2.29
C GLY A 42 -8.28 4.83 1.79
N LYS A 43 -8.71 6.01 2.23
CA LYS A 43 -9.98 6.61 1.78
C LYS A 43 -9.69 7.78 0.87
N GLN A 44 -10.70 8.14 0.08
CA GLN A 44 -10.60 9.32 -0.78
C GLN A 44 -10.32 10.57 0.05
N ASP A 45 -9.41 11.39 -0.44
CA ASP A 45 -9.03 12.63 0.22
C ASP A 45 -9.24 13.80 -0.75
N ALA A 46 -10.41 14.42 -0.66
CA ALA A 46 -10.78 15.51 -1.54
C ALA A 46 -9.85 16.72 -1.42
N LYS A 47 -9.33 16.97 -0.22
CA LYS A 47 -8.41 18.08 0.00
C LYS A 47 -7.09 17.85 -0.71
N ALA A 48 -6.57 16.63 -0.62
CA ALA A 48 -5.33 16.27 -1.30
C ALA A 48 -5.51 16.36 -2.81
N GLU A 49 -6.64 15.85 -3.33
CA GLU A 49 -6.91 15.90 -4.76
C GLU A 49 -7.00 17.33 -5.26
N GLU A 50 -7.63 18.22 -4.50
CA GLU A 50 -7.72 19.62 -4.88
C GLU A 50 -6.33 20.29 -4.89
N ALA A 51 -5.54 20.04 -3.86
CA ALA A 51 -4.20 20.61 -3.73
C ALA A 51 -3.25 20.10 -4.82
N LEU A 52 -3.45 18.88 -5.28
CA LEU A 52 -2.56 18.22 -6.23
C LEU A 52 -3.06 18.20 -7.66
N LYS A 53 -4.20 18.81 -7.94
CA LYS A 53 -4.85 18.69 -9.24
C LYS A 53 -4.04 19.22 -10.42
N LYS A 54 -3.01 20.03 -10.16
CA LYS A 54 -2.15 20.57 -11.21
C LYS A 54 -0.95 19.66 -11.50
N TYR A 55 -0.82 18.55 -10.78
CA TYR A 55 0.37 17.71 -10.84
C TYR A 55 0.07 16.24 -11.16
N PRO A 56 -0.96 15.94 -11.98
CA PRO A 56 -1.24 14.54 -12.30
C PRO A 56 -0.20 13.98 -13.27
N ILE A 57 0.04 12.69 -13.18
CA ILE A 57 0.90 12.02 -14.16
C ILE A 57 0.07 11.00 -14.91
N LYS A 58 -0.08 11.24 -16.21
CA LYS A 58 -0.80 10.37 -17.12
C LYS A 58 0.14 9.31 -17.67
N GLY A 59 -0.41 8.14 -17.97
CA GLY A 59 0.33 7.10 -18.70
C GLY A 59 1.18 6.18 -17.84
N VAL A 60 0.94 6.14 -16.54
CA VAL A 60 1.64 5.24 -15.63
C VAL A 60 0.86 3.94 -15.51
N GLU A 61 1.57 2.82 -15.55
CA GLU A 61 0.96 1.51 -15.32
C GLU A 61 1.33 0.99 -13.94
N PHE A 62 0.31 0.62 -13.18
CA PHE A 62 0.47 -0.15 -11.94
C PHE A 62 -0.04 -1.55 -12.19
N SER A 63 0.62 -2.53 -11.61
CA SER A 63 0.16 -3.92 -11.65
C SER A 63 -0.12 -4.39 -10.25
N TYR A 64 -1.06 -5.30 -10.11
CA TYR A 64 -1.43 -5.88 -8.83
C TYR A 64 -1.29 -7.39 -8.85
N LEU A 65 -1.02 -7.95 -7.69
CA LEU A 65 -0.93 -9.40 -7.51
C LEU A 65 -1.49 -9.72 -6.13
N ARG A 66 -2.50 -10.58 -6.09
CA ARG A 66 -3.06 -11.04 -4.81
C ARG A 66 -2.10 -12.05 -4.20
N VAL A 67 -1.60 -11.76 -3.03
CA VAL A 67 -0.56 -12.57 -2.38
C VAL A 67 -1.01 -13.22 -1.09
N GLY A 68 -2.17 -12.85 -0.56
CA GLY A 68 -2.71 -13.45 0.66
C GLY A 68 -4.20 -13.50 0.67
N ASP A 69 -4.74 -14.62 1.15
CA ASP A 69 -6.19 -14.80 1.31
C ASP A 69 -6.65 -14.13 2.59
N VAL A 70 -7.96 -13.86 2.66
CA VAL A 70 -8.57 -13.32 3.87
C VAL A 70 -8.56 -14.38 4.95
N GLU A 71 -7.93 -14.05 6.07
CA GLU A 71 -7.98 -14.85 7.28
C GLU A 71 -8.22 -13.88 8.42
N GLN A 72 -9.24 -14.13 9.22
CA GLN A 72 -9.60 -13.20 10.29
C GLN A 72 -9.14 -13.72 11.63
N GLN A 73 -8.66 -12.81 12.47
CA GLN A 73 -8.28 -13.11 13.83
C GLN A 73 -8.95 -12.09 14.73
N SER A 74 -9.61 -12.58 15.79
CA SER A 74 -10.19 -11.69 16.79
C SER A 74 -9.24 -11.56 17.96
N GLU A 75 -9.00 -10.35 18.38
CA GLU A 75 -8.16 -10.10 19.54
C GLU A 75 -8.67 -8.85 20.25
N ALA A 76 -8.89 -8.96 21.55
CA ALA A 76 -9.39 -7.86 22.36
C ALA A 76 -10.69 -7.27 21.81
N GLY A 77 -11.56 -8.12 21.27
CA GLY A 77 -12.85 -7.69 20.74
C GLY A 77 -12.81 -7.07 19.37
N LYS A 78 -11.65 -7.04 18.73
CA LYS A 78 -11.51 -6.48 17.39
C LYS A 78 -11.07 -7.55 16.43
N VAL A 79 -11.53 -7.42 15.18
CA VAL A 79 -11.16 -8.31 14.10
C VAL A 79 -10.02 -7.67 13.33
N GLN A 80 -8.97 -8.44 13.10
CA GLN A 80 -7.91 -8.02 12.18
C GLN A 80 -7.71 -9.10 11.14
N MET A 81 -7.19 -8.71 10.00
CA MET A 81 -6.84 -9.65 8.94
C MET A 81 -5.39 -10.05 9.08
N ILE A 82 -5.14 -11.33 8.90
CA ILE A 82 -3.79 -11.88 8.90
C ILE A 82 -3.61 -12.70 7.63
N TYR A 83 -2.37 -12.87 7.22
CA TYR A 83 -2.08 -13.47 5.92
C TYR A 83 -0.94 -14.46 6.02
N GLU A 84 -1.12 -15.60 5.37
CA GLU A 84 -0.04 -16.50 5.05
C GLU A 84 0.51 -16.05 3.69
N LEU A 85 1.79 -15.74 3.63
CA LEU A 85 2.41 -15.30 2.39
C LEU A 85 3.22 -16.43 1.76
N PRO A 86 3.38 -16.42 0.43
CA PRO A 86 4.30 -17.37 -0.20
C PRO A 86 5.70 -17.26 0.36
N ASP A 87 6.39 -18.39 0.47
CA ASP A 87 7.73 -18.46 1.08
C ASP A 87 8.71 -17.49 0.41
N ALA A 88 8.69 -17.41 -0.89
CA ALA A 88 9.59 -16.52 -1.62
C ALA A 88 9.38 -15.07 -1.23
N LEU A 89 8.14 -14.67 -1.02
CA LEU A 89 7.83 -13.31 -0.63
C LEU A 89 8.25 -13.05 0.81
N GLN A 90 8.04 -14.01 1.70
CA GLN A 90 8.51 -13.90 3.07
C GLN A 90 10.03 -13.66 3.12
N LYS A 91 10.77 -14.35 2.27
CA LYS A 91 12.23 -14.19 2.20
C LYS A 91 12.63 -12.81 1.70
N ILE A 92 11.97 -12.33 0.66
CA ILE A 92 12.25 -10.99 0.13
C ILE A 92 12.06 -9.94 1.23
N LEU A 93 11.02 -10.11 2.04
CA LEU A 93 10.67 -9.15 3.08
C LEU A 93 11.46 -9.36 4.38
N GLY A 94 12.19 -10.47 4.51
CA GLY A 94 12.92 -10.76 5.74
C GLY A 94 12.00 -11.10 6.90
N LEU A 95 10.83 -11.71 6.62
CA LEU A 95 9.92 -12.14 7.68
C LEU A 95 10.45 -13.39 8.36
N ALA A 96 10.43 -13.39 9.68
CA ALA A 96 10.85 -14.52 10.50
C ALA A 96 9.63 -15.11 11.22
N ASP A 97 9.78 -16.32 11.73
CA ASP A 97 8.69 -16.97 12.48
C ASP A 97 8.26 -16.12 13.66
N SER A 98 9.21 -15.41 14.28
CA SER A 98 8.90 -14.56 15.43
C SER A 98 8.05 -13.34 15.08
N ASP A 99 7.94 -13.02 13.80
CA ASP A 99 7.10 -11.89 13.34
C ASP A 99 5.63 -12.29 13.19
N ALA A 100 5.31 -13.57 13.28
CA ALA A 100 3.97 -14.06 13.03
C ALA A 100 3.01 -13.66 14.15
N ALA A 101 1.81 -13.24 13.75
CA ALA A 101 0.72 -12.99 14.69
C ALA A 101 0.07 -14.29 15.14
N LYS A 102 0.21 -15.34 14.34
CA LYS A 102 -0.39 -16.63 14.60
C LYS A 102 0.39 -17.69 13.84
N THR A 103 0.62 -18.84 14.47
CA THR A 103 1.19 -19.99 13.80
C THR A 103 0.23 -21.15 13.97
N GLU A 104 -0.10 -21.81 12.88
CA GLU A 104 -1.01 -22.94 12.89
C GLU A 104 -0.41 -24.06 12.06
N GLY A 105 0.03 -25.11 12.72
CA GLY A 105 0.81 -26.15 12.06
C GLY A 105 2.15 -25.57 11.62
N SER A 106 2.45 -25.72 10.34
CA SER A 106 3.69 -25.18 9.78
C SER A 106 3.48 -23.81 9.12
N LYS A 107 2.29 -23.20 9.29
CA LYS A 107 1.94 -21.96 8.62
C LYS A 107 2.00 -20.78 9.57
N ASP A 108 2.74 -19.76 9.17
CA ASP A 108 2.80 -18.50 9.88
C ASP A 108 1.89 -17.48 9.20
N TYR A 109 1.17 -16.73 10.01
CA TYR A 109 0.27 -15.69 9.52
C TYR A 109 0.74 -14.35 10.06
N PHE A 110 0.79 -13.35 9.19
CA PHE A 110 1.33 -12.03 9.51
C PHE A 110 0.26 -10.97 9.33
N THR A 111 0.29 -9.94 10.17
CA THR A 111 -0.58 -8.79 9.99
C THR A 111 -0.06 -7.93 8.85
N SER A 112 -0.92 -7.16 8.23
CA SER A 112 -0.49 -6.23 7.19
C SER A 112 0.46 -5.18 7.73
N GLN A 113 0.34 -4.82 9.00
CA GLN A 113 1.25 -3.87 9.61
C GLN A 113 2.69 -4.40 9.63
N ILE A 114 2.89 -5.63 10.09
CA ILE A 114 4.24 -6.18 10.13
C ILE A 114 4.80 -6.37 8.72
N ILE A 115 3.95 -6.75 7.78
CA ILE A 115 4.35 -6.91 6.39
C ILE A 115 4.86 -5.58 5.83
N ASN A 116 4.12 -4.50 6.05
CA ASN A 116 4.52 -3.18 5.58
C ASN A 116 5.75 -2.64 6.31
N ASP A 117 5.89 -2.94 7.61
CA ASP A 117 7.08 -2.55 8.36
C ASP A 117 8.32 -3.22 7.79
N LYS A 118 8.22 -4.51 7.49
CA LYS A 118 9.33 -5.25 6.88
C LYS A 118 9.63 -4.77 5.47
N LEU A 119 8.60 -4.44 4.72
CA LEU A 119 8.79 -3.85 3.40
C LEU A 119 9.57 -2.54 3.49
N ALA A 120 9.17 -1.66 4.39
CA ALA A 120 9.84 -0.38 4.57
C ALA A 120 11.33 -0.58 4.91
N SER A 121 11.63 -1.52 5.81
CA SER A 121 13.01 -1.83 6.16
C SER A 121 13.79 -2.39 4.98
N ALA A 122 13.18 -3.29 4.22
CA ALA A 122 13.83 -3.90 3.08
C ALA A 122 14.15 -2.87 1.99
N LEU A 123 13.22 -1.95 1.73
CA LEU A 123 13.42 -0.92 0.72
C LEU A 123 14.46 0.13 1.15
N GLU A 124 14.55 0.39 2.44
CA GLU A 124 15.50 1.35 2.98
C GLU A 124 16.93 0.85 2.84
N ASP A 125 17.14 -0.43 3.11
CA ASP A 125 18.46 -1.00 3.17
C ASP A 125 19.10 -1.26 1.81
N ASN A 126 18.24 -1.44 0.77
CA ASN A 126 18.85 -1.92 -0.46
C ASN A 126 17.87 -1.88 -1.64
N THR A 127 18.34 -1.37 -2.74
CA THR A 127 17.56 -1.33 -3.97
C THR A 127 17.26 -2.71 -4.55
N ALA A 128 18.02 -3.73 -4.15
CA ALA A 128 17.79 -5.08 -4.62
C ALA A 128 16.44 -5.63 -4.19
N SER A 129 15.92 -5.17 -3.03
CA SER A 129 14.59 -5.60 -2.58
C SER A 129 13.50 -5.11 -3.51
N LYS A 130 13.62 -3.87 -3.98
CA LYS A 130 12.67 -3.33 -4.96
C LYS A 130 12.71 -4.17 -6.24
N ASP A 131 13.90 -4.46 -6.74
CA ASP A 131 14.06 -5.26 -7.95
C ASP A 131 13.47 -6.66 -7.78
N LYS A 132 13.67 -7.26 -6.62
CA LYS A 132 13.12 -8.59 -6.33
C LYS A 132 11.60 -8.57 -6.31
N LEU A 133 10.99 -7.52 -5.78
CA LEU A 133 9.54 -7.40 -5.76
C LEU A 133 8.99 -7.16 -7.16
N GLU A 134 9.68 -6.38 -7.98
CA GLU A 134 9.29 -6.19 -9.38
C GLU A 134 9.39 -7.50 -10.15
N ASP A 135 10.44 -8.26 -9.93
CA ASP A 135 10.60 -9.57 -10.55
C ASP A 135 9.53 -10.54 -10.06
N TYR A 136 9.20 -10.48 -8.78
CA TYR A 136 8.17 -11.33 -8.21
C TYR A 136 6.81 -11.06 -8.87
N MET A 137 6.48 -9.80 -9.08
CA MET A 137 5.27 -9.40 -9.78
C MET A 137 5.22 -10.01 -11.18
N LYS A 138 6.32 -9.92 -11.90
CA LYS A 138 6.42 -10.41 -13.26
C LYS A 138 6.37 -11.94 -13.32
N THR A 139 7.14 -12.61 -12.47
CA THR A 139 7.23 -14.06 -12.42
C THR A 139 5.90 -14.70 -12.05
N ASN A 140 5.13 -14.04 -11.22
CA ASN A 140 3.85 -14.59 -10.75
C ASN A 140 2.64 -14.03 -11.51
N ASN A 141 2.89 -13.47 -12.69
CA ASN A 141 1.84 -13.03 -13.60
C ASN A 141 0.89 -11.99 -12.99
N GLY A 142 1.45 -10.95 -12.42
CA GLY A 142 0.66 -9.83 -11.93
C GLY A 142 -0.17 -9.23 -13.07
N THR A 143 -1.28 -8.62 -12.72
CA THR A 143 -2.24 -8.05 -13.67
C THR A 143 -2.04 -6.54 -13.77
N ALA A 144 -1.87 -6.04 -14.98
CA ALA A 144 -1.74 -4.61 -15.21
C ALA A 144 -3.11 -3.94 -15.11
N MET A 145 -3.16 -2.81 -14.44
CA MET A 145 -4.32 -1.92 -14.46
C MET A 145 -4.24 -1.04 -15.72
N ASP A 146 -5.35 -0.37 -16.04
CA ASP A 146 -5.32 0.61 -17.11
C ASP A 146 -4.30 1.70 -16.78
N LEU A 147 -3.73 2.31 -17.81
CA LEU A 147 -2.82 3.43 -17.62
C LEU A 147 -3.55 4.58 -16.92
N THR A 148 -2.85 5.31 -16.07
CA THR A 148 -3.44 6.49 -15.43
C THR A 148 -3.92 7.46 -16.50
N ASP A 149 -5.07 8.08 -16.24
CA ASP A 149 -5.70 9.01 -17.17
C ASP A 149 -5.12 10.43 -17.03
N ALA A 150 -5.76 11.39 -17.67
CA ALA A 150 -5.31 12.78 -17.65
C ALA A 150 -5.33 13.39 -16.25
N GLN A 151 -6.10 12.83 -15.33
CA GLN A 151 -6.13 13.26 -13.93
C GLN A 151 -5.20 12.43 -13.06
N GLY A 152 -4.44 11.50 -13.64
CA GLY A 152 -3.51 10.66 -12.92
C GLY A 152 -4.17 9.45 -12.26
N VAL A 153 -5.38 9.09 -12.67
CA VAL A 153 -6.20 8.10 -11.95
C VAL A 153 -6.28 6.79 -12.72
N THR A 154 -6.18 5.68 -12.00
CA THR A 154 -6.54 4.35 -12.50
C THR A 154 -7.34 3.63 -11.44
N LYS A 155 -8.27 2.78 -11.84
CA LYS A 155 -9.14 2.07 -10.91
C LYS A 155 -9.41 0.66 -11.41
N LYS A 156 -9.47 -0.27 -10.47
CA LYS A 156 -9.90 -1.64 -10.75
C LYS A 156 -11.00 -2.02 -9.78
N ASP A 157 -12.14 -2.46 -10.34
CA ASP A 157 -13.29 -2.91 -9.56
C ASP A 157 -13.28 -4.43 -9.42
N LYS A 158 -14.14 -4.92 -8.56
CA LYS A 158 -14.46 -6.34 -8.41
C LYS A 158 -13.25 -7.21 -8.11
N LEU A 159 -12.38 -6.69 -7.27
CA LEU A 159 -11.23 -7.45 -6.82
C LEU A 159 -11.61 -8.37 -5.67
N PRO A 160 -11.19 -9.63 -5.68
CA PRO A 160 -11.38 -10.51 -4.53
C PRO A 160 -10.73 -9.92 -3.29
N LEU A 161 -11.30 -10.18 -2.13
CA LEU A 161 -10.72 -9.71 -0.87
C LEU A 161 -9.40 -10.42 -0.61
N GLY A 162 -8.46 -9.72 0.00
CA GLY A 162 -7.15 -10.27 0.34
C GLY A 162 -6.09 -9.18 0.43
N LEU A 163 -4.85 -9.63 0.48
CA LEU A 163 -3.70 -8.74 0.47
C LEU A 163 -3.11 -8.70 -0.93
N TYR A 164 -2.78 -7.51 -1.39
CA TYR A 164 -2.26 -7.29 -2.74
C TYR A 164 -0.92 -6.59 -2.70
N LEU A 165 0.00 -7.07 -3.52
CA LEU A 165 1.23 -6.36 -3.84
C LEU A 165 0.94 -5.46 -5.04
N ILE A 166 1.35 -4.20 -4.96
CA ILE A 166 1.19 -3.23 -6.04
C ILE A 166 2.58 -2.77 -6.47
N VAL A 167 2.81 -2.78 -7.77
CA VAL A 167 4.11 -2.36 -8.32
C VAL A 167 3.85 -1.44 -9.51
N GLU A 168 4.62 -0.36 -9.59
CA GLU A 168 4.60 0.51 -10.76
C GLU A 168 5.42 -0.17 -11.86
N THR A 169 4.76 -0.58 -12.94
CA THR A 169 5.37 -1.43 -13.96
C THR A 169 5.73 -0.70 -15.25
N LYS A 170 5.17 0.49 -15.47
CA LYS A 170 5.57 1.33 -16.61
C LYS A 170 5.41 2.79 -16.24
N VAL A 171 6.36 3.61 -16.66
CA VAL A 171 6.28 5.06 -16.50
C VAL A 171 6.63 5.72 -17.83
N PRO A 172 6.06 6.90 -18.12
CA PRO A 172 6.47 7.67 -19.29
C PRO A 172 7.94 8.08 -19.18
N GLU A 173 8.58 8.29 -20.32
CA GLU A 173 10.01 8.60 -20.36
C GLU A 173 10.39 9.88 -19.62
N ASP A 174 9.46 10.83 -19.53
CA ASP A 174 9.73 12.11 -18.87
C ASP A 174 9.51 12.06 -17.36
N VAL A 175 9.10 10.90 -16.82
CA VAL A 175 8.91 10.76 -15.37
C VAL A 175 10.25 10.42 -14.73
N THR A 176 10.72 11.28 -13.86
CA THR A 176 12.03 11.14 -13.25
C THR A 176 11.97 10.25 -12.01
N TYR A 177 10.89 10.33 -11.24
CA TYR A 177 10.78 9.61 -9.98
C TYR A 177 9.67 8.58 -10.06
N THR A 178 9.96 7.40 -9.57
CA THR A 178 9.04 6.26 -9.59
C THR A 178 8.49 6.02 -8.19
N THR A 179 7.47 5.16 -8.11
CA THR A 179 6.85 4.78 -6.85
C THR A 179 7.42 3.44 -6.40
N ASN A 180 7.74 3.31 -5.13
CA ASN A 180 8.15 2.03 -4.56
C ASN A 180 6.96 1.08 -4.47
N PRO A 181 7.19 -0.24 -4.54
CA PRO A 181 6.13 -1.21 -4.30
C PRO A 181 5.50 -1.03 -2.93
N TRP A 182 4.22 -1.40 -2.82
CA TRP A 182 3.55 -1.39 -1.51
C TRP A 182 2.50 -2.50 -1.47
N PHE A 183 2.02 -2.78 -0.26
CA PHE A 183 0.93 -3.74 -0.06
C PHE A 183 -0.32 -3.01 0.37
N VAL A 184 -1.46 -3.49 -0.11
CA VAL A 184 -2.75 -2.95 0.31
C VAL A 184 -3.66 -4.12 0.65
N GLN A 185 -4.41 -3.99 1.75
CA GLN A 185 -5.39 -5.01 2.08
C GLN A 185 -6.78 -4.55 1.66
N LEU A 186 -7.54 -5.48 1.11
CA LEU A 186 -8.91 -5.25 0.66
C LEU A 186 -9.83 -6.22 1.39
N PRO A 187 -10.74 -5.77 2.25
CA PRO A 187 -11.00 -4.37 2.59
C PRO A 187 -9.95 -3.81 3.55
N SER A 188 -9.90 -2.50 3.65
CA SER A 188 -9.07 -1.82 4.63
C SER A 188 -9.92 -1.35 5.79
N THR A 189 -9.25 -0.95 6.86
CA THR A 189 -9.94 -0.43 8.03
C THR A 189 -9.31 0.89 8.43
N ASP A 190 -10.03 1.69 9.19
CA ASP A 190 -9.47 2.93 9.73
C ASP A 190 -8.47 2.60 10.84
N SER A 191 -7.81 3.61 11.37
CA SER A 191 -6.73 3.43 12.35
C SER A 191 -7.23 2.80 13.66
N GLU A 192 -8.54 2.88 13.92
CA GLU A 192 -9.13 2.31 15.12
C GLU A 192 -9.60 0.87 14.92
N GLY A 193 -9.67 0.42 13.69
CA GLY A 193 -10.18 -0.90 13.38
C GLY A 193 -11.68 -1.04 13.51
N ASP A 194 -12.40 0.10 13.50
CA ASP A 194 -13.84 0.08 13.75
C ASP A 194 -14.68 -0.09 12.50
N ASP A 195 -14.19 0.37 11.37
CA ASP A 195 -14.93 0.31 10.12
C ASP A 195 -14.12 -0.34 9.03
N TRP A 196 -14.77 -1.18 8.24
CA TRP A 196 -14.15 -1.79 7.06
C TRP A 196 -14.70 -1.12 5.82
N PHE A 197 -13.81 -0.69 4.93
CA PHE A 197 -14.23 -0.08 3.68
C PHE A 197 -13.63 -0.86 2.51
N TYR A 198 -14.42 -0.98 1.45
CA TYR A 198 -14.14 -1.88 0.32
C TYR A 198 -13.68 -1.13 -0.92
N ASP A 199 -13.83 0.21 -0.92
CA ASP A 199 -13.31 1.05 -1.99
C ASP A 199 -12.06 1.75 -1.46
N VAL A 200 -10.91 1.20 -1.78
CA VAL A 200 -9.64 1.69 -1.24
C VAL A 200 -8.99 2.63 -2.25
N VAL A 201 -8.52 3.78 -1.77
CA VAL A 201 -7.90 4.81 -2.60
C VAL A 201 -6.49 5.05 -2.10
N CYS A 202 -5.53 5.00 -3.01
CA CYS A 202 -4.12 5.18 -2.68
C CYS A 202 -3.56 6.43 -3.37
N TYR A 203 -2.69 7.13 -2.65
CA TYR A 203 -1.99 8.31 -3.15
C TYR A 203 -0.49 8.10 -2.95
N PRO A 204 0.13 7.18 -3.71
CA PRO A 204 1.53 6.85 -3.47
C PRO A 204 2.44 8.03 -3.73
N LYS A 205 3.46 8.17 -2.89
CA LYS A 205 4.47 9.21 -3.09
C LYS A 205 5.53 8.69 -4.03
N ASN A 206 6.16 9.61 -4.76
CA ASN A 206 7.28 9.26 -5.59
C ASN A 206 8.43 8.79 -4.72
N GLU A 207 9.16 7.82 -5.23
CA GLU A 207 10.47 7.52 -4.69
C GLU A 207 11.32 8.75 -5.01
N THR A 208 11.99 9.31 -4.03
CA THR A 208 12.80 10.49 -4.27
C THR A 208 14.04 10.05 -5.03
N GLY A 209 14.40 10.74 -6.03
CA GLY A 209 15.61 10.44 -6.75
C GLY A 209 16.84 10.80 -5.97
N ILE A 210 16.67 11.33 -4.79
CA ILE A 210 17.73 11.64 -3.92
C ILE A 210 17.97 10.45 -3.07
N PRO A 211 19.03 9.82 -3.28
CA PRO A 211 19.23 8.65 -2.51
C PRO A 211 19.24 9.05 -1.11
N THR A 212 18.77 8.63 -0.67
CA THR A 212 18.80 8.77 0.34
C THR A 212 18.63 9.54 1.23
N LEU A 213 18.88 9.98 1.38
CA LEU A 213 18.81 10.79 2.20
C LEU A 213 17.69 10.88 2.86
N ASP A 214 16.89 10.81 2.52
CA ASP A 214 15.78 10.99 3.00
C ASP A 214 15.04 10.00 3.23
N LYS A 215 15.40 9.08 3.29
CA LYS A 215 14.69 8.13 3.50
C LYS A 215 14.47 7.93 4.77
N ARG A 216 14.59 8.22 5.39
CA ARG A 216 14.30 8.20 6.35
C ARG A 216 13.45 8.63 6.89
N VAL A 217 13.08 8.70 6.85
CA VAL A 217 12.22 9.10 7.09
C VAL A 217 11.17 8.79 7.29
N ARG A 218 11.07 8.38 7.48
CA ARG A 218 10.29 8.09 7.49
C ARG A 218 9.72 7.68 8.22
N ASN A 219 9.57 7.53 8.59
CA ASN A 219 9.35 7.20 9.10
C ASN A 219 8.72 7.06 9.82
N ASN A 220 8.46 6.89 10.23
CA ASN A 220 8.14 6.70 10.67
C ASN A 220 7.43 6.59 11.10
N PRO A 221 7.25 6.56 11.40
CA PRO A 221 6.76 6.38 11.44
C PRO A 221 6.13 6.52 11.79
N ASP A 222 6.01 6.46 11.82
CA ASP A 222 5.94 6.75 11.67
C ASP A 222 5.77 7.12 11.42
N GLN A 223 5.76 7.01 11.10
CA GLN A 223 6.12 7.40 10.53
C GLN A 223 6.25 7.61 10.01
N ASP A 224 5.87 7.33 9.94
CA ASP A 224 6.10 7.47 9.20
C ASP A 224 5.71 7.09 9.06
N ASN A 225 5.08 6.47 9.31
CA ASN A 225 4.80 6.10 8.92
C ASN A 225 3.93 5.62 8.85
N VAL A 226 3.81 4.93 9.35
CA VAL A 226 2.79 4.87 8.66
C VAL A 226 1.86 3.73 8.78
N THR A 227 0.65 3.62 9.10
CA THR A 227 -0.28 2.58 9.20
C THR A 227 -0.31 1.73 8.03
N THR A 228 -1.06 0.63 8.02
CA THR A 228 -1.17 -0.21 6.93
C THR A 228 -1.69 0.44 5.73
N ALA A 229 -2.84 1.01 5.78
CA ALA A 229 -3.38 1.68 4.61
C ALA A 229 -2.52 2.84 4.26
N GLU A 230 -2.06 3.57 5.21
CA GLU A 230 -1.25 4.67 4.92
C GLU A 230 0.16 4.32 4.63
N GLN A 231 0.68 3.22 5.10
CA GLN A 231 1.92 2.76 4.60
C GLN A 231 1.76 2.29 3.23
N SER A 232 0.68 1.65 2.95
CA SER A 232 0.38 1.23 1.63
C SER A 232 0.15 2.38 0.74
N ALA A 233 -0.57 3.31 1.22
CA ALA A 233 -0.91 4.45 0.42
C ALA A 233 0.23 5.39 0.38
N LEU A 234 1.04 5.35 1.38
CA LEU A 234 2.07 6.18 1.46
C LEU A 234 3.28 5.61 1.18
N ALA A 235 3.32 4.52 1.39
CA ALA A 235 4.55 4.00 1.21
C ALA A 235 4.95 4.11 -0.15
N ASP A 236 4.19 4.33 0.60
CA ASP A 236 4.26 4.65 0.17
C ASP A 236 4.27 5.58 0.08
N PHE A 237 3.44 5.77 -0.13
CA PHE A 237 3.54 7.02 0.00
C PHE A 237 4.71 7.44 0.77
N THR A 238 4.90 6.42 1.09
CA THR A 238 5.82 6.51 1.49
C THR A 238 6.43 6.25 1.42
N ASN A 239 6.32 5.71 1.61
CA ASN A 239 6.99 5.35 1.58
C ASN A 239 6.99 5.54 1.38
N ALA A 240 6.30 5.30 1.56
CA ALA A 240 6.61 5.54 1.51
C ALA A 240 6.75 5.92 1.81
N ARG A 241 6.71 5.97 2.13
CA ARG A 241 7.23 6.25 2.46
C ARG A 241 7.61 6.58 2.36
N GLU A 242 7.19 6.41 2.67
CA GLU A 242 7.78 6.65 2.67
C GLU A 242 7.88 6.79 2.48
#